data_8e44c8f5f7650d031b3c924623a79220
#
_entry.id   8e44c8f5f7650d031b3c924623a79220
#
_cell.length_a   1.000
_cell.length_b   1.000
_cell.length_c   1.000
_cell.angle_alpha   90.00
_cell.angle_beta   90.00
_cell.angle_gamma   90.00
#
_symmetry.space_group_name_H-M   'P 1'
#
loop_
_entity.id
_entity.type
_entity.pdbx_description
1 polymer ?
#
loop_
_entity_poly.entity_id
_entity_poly.type
_entity_poly.pdbx_seq_one_letter_code
_entity_poly.pdbx_strand_id
1 'polypeptide(L)'
;MRDKSPAAWLSSLPIGGFQDVRDSDFPFSPASVKMCPMPIFVGVGPPVFGLVIGETLPRKLFCEISPFTYRLSVQRMIITRKVRDLFSFTAFARLRPDEVLPEVVYRHNSLIRRKLGNVDLHLQENKAISLGIAAPLVNSVVIRPGETFSFWKLVGSCTEAKGYREGLVINHGRADSGIGGGLCQFTNLLHWMVLHSELTVVEHHHHGDLDLFPDYNRQIPFGSGTSIIYNYLDYRVRNDTDQAYQFLVTTSDEHLRGELRAERAPEVKFHIREEDAYFHEVDGHVYRHNKVMRLTRDKRTGLVTSKEPIIENNALVVYDRTHINAPILDAPPRPENDGVLAAATA
;
A
#
# COMPACT_ATOMS: atom_id res chain seq x y z
N MET A 1 42.38 28.28 38.82
CA MET A 1 41.60 29.27 39.58
C MET A 1 40.39 29.73 38.79
N ARG A 2 39.18 29.56 39.40
CA ARG A 2 37.83 30.02 39.04
C ARG A 2 37.12 29.24 37.93
N ASP A 3 36.48 28.25 38.31
CA ASP A 3 35.07 27.84 38.44
C ASP A 3 34.03 28.87 37.95
N LYS A 4 33.18 28.49 36.96
CA LYS A 4 31.83 29.03 36.77
C LYS A 4 30.91 27.96 36.14
N SER A 5 30.07 27.44 37.01
CA SER A 5 28.86 26.65 36.81
C SER A 5 27.89 27.22 35.76
N PRO A 6 27.14 26.38 35.03
CA PRO A 6 26.07 26.78 34.12
C PRO A 6 24.70 26.71 34.81
N ALA A 7 24.16 27.82 35.19
CA ALA A 7 22.74 27.96 35.53
C ALA A 7 22.28 29.35 35.06
N ALA A 8 21.53 29.37 33.93
CA ALA A 8 20.54 30.40 33.58
C ALA A 8 20.24 30.40 32.08
N TRP A 9 19.32 29.57 31.62
CA TRP A 9 18.52 29.79 30.38
C TRP A 9 17.23 29.00 30.49
N LEU A 10 16.36 29.39 31.43
CA LEU A 10 14.97 29.00 31.50
C LEU A 10 14.12 30.22 31.81
N SER A 11 13.85 31.05 30.82
CA SER A 11 12.73 32.00 30.85
C SER A 11 12.66 32.73 29.51
N SER A 12 11.78 32.24 28.63
CA SER A 12 11.03 33.00 27.64
C SER A 12 10.58 32.08 26.46
N LEU A 13 9.58 31.27 26.73
CA LEU A 13 8.71 30.78 25.63
C LEU A 13 7.49 31.71 25.62
N PRO A 14 7.21 32.42 24.53
CA PRO A 14 5.95 33.11 24.37
C PRO A 14 4.86 32.05 24.15
N ILE A 15 3.80 32.14 24.94
CA ILE A 15 2.51 31.51 24.71
C ILE A 15 1.93 32.17 23.45
N GLY A 16 2.30 31.64 22.28
CA GLY A 16 1.73 32.05 20.99
C GLY A 16 0.37 31.43 20.82
N GLY A 17 -0.63 32.31 20.63
CA GLY A 17 -2.03 31.99 20.49
C GLY A 17 -2.34 30.94 19.42
N PHE A 18 -3.48 30.30 19.62
CA PHE A 18 -4.18 29.50 18.60
C PHE A 18 -4.37 30.36 17.34
N GLN A 19 -3.46 30.22 16.39
CA GLN A 19 -3.71 30.76 15.06
C GLN A 19 -4.74 29.89 14.37
N ASP A 20 -5.80 30.53 13.90
CA ASP A 20 -6.79 29.95 12.98
C ASP A 20 -6.09 29.15 11.88
N VAL A 21 -6.26 27.84 11.90
CA VAL A 21 -5.85 26.95 10.83
C VAL A 21 -6.75 27.24 9.64
N ARG A 22 -6.22 28.00 8.66
CA ARG A 22 -6.95 28.32 7.44
C ARG A 22 -7.30 27.03 6.68
N ASP A 23 -8.43 27.06 5.97
CA ASP A 23 -8.98 25.97 5.15
C ASP A 23 -7.99 25.36 4.12
N SER A 24 -6.85 26.02 3.87
CA SER A 24 -5.80 25.61 2.92
C SER A 24 -4.85 24.51 3.43
N ASP A 25 -4.90 24.14 4.71
CA ASP A 25 -3.94 23.18 5.30
C ASP A 25 -4.40 21.72 5.27
N PHE A 26 -5.55 21.45 4.64
CA PHE A 26 -6.05 20.09 4.46
C PHE A 26 -5.73 19.56 3.06
N PRO A 27 -5.18 18.34 2.94
CA PRO A 27 -4.73 17.78 1.66
C PRO A 27 -5.86 17.42 0.70
N PHE A 28 -7.13 17.75 1.01
CA PHE A 28 -8.28 17.37 0.20
C PHE A 28 -9.27 18.54 0.10
N SER A 29 -9.60 18.93 -1.12
CA SER A 29 -10.67 19.87 -1.39
C SER A 29 -12.02 19.30 -0.92
N PRO A 30 -12.90 20.11 -0.29
CA PRO A 30 -14.19 19.63 0.22
C PRO A 30 -15.14 19.06 -0.83
N ALA A 31 -14.89 19.32 -2.12
CA ALA A 31 -15.76 18.89 -3.21
C ALA A 31 -15.51 17.45 -3.70
N SER A 32 -14.33 16.85 -3.43
CA SER A 32 -13.90 15.63 -4.10
C SER A 32 -13.76 14.40 -3.21
N VAL A 33 -13.93 14.46 -1.90
CA VAL A 33 -13.60 13.31 -1.04
C VAL A 33 -14.80 12.85 -0.23
N LYS A 34 -15.49 11.85 -0.76
CA LYS A 34 -16.48 11.04 -0.03
C LYS A 34 -15.87 9.70 0.38
N MET A 35 -14.75 9.71 1.11
CA MET A 35 -14.23 8.49 1.73
C MET A 35 -14.67 8.42 3.18
N CYS A 36 -15.59 7.51 3.46
CA CYS A 36 -15.86 7.10 4.83
C CYS A 36 -14.83 6.06 5.26
N PRO A 37 -14.24 6.18 6.47
CA PRO A 37 -13.41 5.11 7.02
C PRO A 37 -14.28 3.87 7.21
N MET A 38 -14.13 2.86 6.35
CA MET A 38 -14.83 1.59 6.54
C MET A 38 -14.31 0.88 7.80
N PRO A 39 -15.18 0.34 8.65
CA PRO A 39 -14.77 -0.69 9.60
C PRO A 39 -14.38 -1.94 8.81
N ILE A 40 -13.19 -2.47 9.10
CA ILE A 40 -12.76 -3.77 8.58
C ILE A 40 -13.65 -4.82 9.24
N PHE A 41 -14.62 -5.36 8.52
CA PHE A 41 -15.32 -6.58 8.89
C PHE A 41 -14.52 -7.78 8.36
N VAL A 42 -13.76 -8.39 9.24
CA VAL A 42 -13.34 -9.78 9.07
C VAL A 42 -14.49 -10.62 9.64
N GLY A 43 -15.25 -11.24 8.76
CA GLY A 43 -16.34 -12.11 9.15
C GLY A 43 -16.72 -13.05 8.03
N VAL A 44 -16.08 -14.23 8.01
CA VAL A 44 -16.53 -15.37 7.24
C VAL A 44 -17.69 -16.02 7.98
N GLY A 45 -18.88 -15.97 7.42
CA GLY A 45 -20.05 -16.73 7.88
C GLY A 45 -20.93 -17.11 6.71
N PRO A 46 -21.48 -18.34 6.67
CA PRO A 46 -22.23 -18.87 5.52
C PRO A 46 -23.59 -18.18 5.35
N PRO A 47 -24.19 -18.23 4.13
CA PRO A 47 -25.47 -17.57 3.84
C PRO A 47 -26.62 -18.29 4.53
N VAL A 48 -27.32 -17.56 5.40
CA VAL A 48 -28.60 -18.00 5.94
C VAL A 48 -29.72 -17.37 5.12
N PHE A 49 -30.49 -18.18 4.45
CA PHE A 49 -31.78 -17.80 3.84
C PHE A 49 -32.73 -17.28 4.92
N GLY A 50 -33.27 -16.10 4.75
CA GLY A 50 -34.29 -15.61 5.66
C GLY A 50 -34.86 -14.25 5.31
N LEU A 51 -36.09 -14.26 4.81
CA LEU A 51 -37.14 -13.23 4.87
C LEU A 51 -36.82 -11.80 4.44
N VAL A 52 -37.41 -11.42 3.34
CA VAL A 52 -37.60 -10.02 2.90
C VAL A 52 -38.46 -9.27 3.92
N ILE A 53 -37.82 -8.46 4.75
CA ILE A 53 -38.51 -7.46 5.56
C ILE A 53 -37.96 -6.09 5.13
N GLY A 54 -38.86 -5.27 4.59
CA GLY A 54 -38.79 -3.84 4.34
C GLY A 54 -37.44 -3.22 4.08
N GLU A 55 -37.25 -2.59 2.91
CA GLU A 55 -36.09 -1.75 2.58
C GLU A 55 -35.89 -0.67 3.65
N THR A 56 -35.09 -0.95 4.64
CA THR A 56 -34.57 0.10 5.53
C THR A 56 -33.56 0.90 4.72
N LEU A 57 -33.89 2.17 4.43
CA LEU A 57 -32.94 3.13 3.82
C LEU A 57 -31.60 3.02 4.56
N PRO A 58 -30.48 2.84 3.83
CA PRO A 58 -29.18 2.68 4.47
C PRO A 58 -28.91 3.89 5.35
N ARG A 59 -28.65 3.63 6.62
CA ARG A 59 -28.37 4.67 7.61
C ARG A 59 -27.11 5.42 7.20
N LYS A 60 -27.22 6.72 6.90
CA LYS A 60 -26.05 7.56 6.56
C LYS A 60 -25.03 7.47 7.69
N LEU A 61 -23.77 7.19 7.33
CA LEU A 61 -22.69 7.21 8.29
C LEU A 61 -22.40 8.65 8.75
N PHE A 62 -21.86 8.81 9.96
CA PHE A 62 -21.56 10.12 10.52
C PHE A 62 -20.69 10.99 9.58
N CYS A 63 -19.71 10.38 8.90
CA CYS A 63 -18.83 11.04 7.94
C CYS A 63 -19.55 11.47 6.64
N GLU A 64 -20.75 10.96 6.34
CA GLU A 64 -21.54 11.27 5.14
C GLU A 64 -22.55 12.39 5.37
N ILE A 65 -22.71 12.88 6.61
CA ILE A 65 -23.70 13.89 6.95
C ILE A 65 -23.32 15.25 6.37
N SER A 66 -22.05 15.65 6.51
CA SER A 66 -21.55 16.95 6.02
C SER A 66 -20.02 16.94 5.85
N PRO A 67 -19.45 17.91 5.12
CA PRO A 67 -18.00 18.09 5.04
C PRO A 67 -17.32 18.28 6.40
N PHE A 68 -18.00 18.92 7.35
CA PHE A 68 -17.49 19.09 8.71
C PHE A 68 -17.40 17.75 9.46
N THR A 69 -18.46 16.94 9.44
CA THR A 69 -18.44 15.62 10.10
C THR A 69 -17.45 14.68 9.44
N TYR A 70 -17.22 14.81 8.13
CA TYR A 70 -16.17 14.11 7.43
C TYR A 70 -14.77 14.48 7.97
N ARG A 71 -14.45 15.79 8.04
CA ARG A 71 -13.17 16.28 8.59
C ARG A 71 -12.94 15.78 10.03
N LEU A 72 -13.99 15.84 10.87
CA LEU A 72 -13.92 15.36 12.25
C LEU A 72 -13.62 13.85 12.31
N SER A 73 -14.25 13.07 11.44
CA SER A 73 -13.99 11.62 11.33
C SER A 73 -12.54 11.33 10.93
N VAL A 74 -12.00 12.05 9.95
CA VAL A 74 -10.61 11.93 9.52
C VAL A 74 -9.65 12.28 10.67
N GLN A 75 -9.87 13.40 11.37
CA GLN A 75 -9.02 13.79 12.51
C GLN A 75 -9.08 12.75 13.64
N ARG A 76 -10.26 12.24 13.96
CA ARG A 76 -10.41 11.15 14.93
C ARG A 76 -9.56 9.94 14.54
N MET A 77 -9.59 9.51 13.28
CA MET A 77 -8.81 8.35 12.82
C MET A 77 -7.30 8.61 12.92
N ILE A 78 -6.86 9.81 12.54
CA ILE A 78 -5.45 10.23 12.65
C ILE A 78 -4.99 10.21 14.12
N ILE A 79 -5.80 10.79 15.02
CA ILE A 79 -5.48 10.83 16.46
C ILE A 79 -5.45 9.41 17.04
N THR A 80 -6.47 8.59 16.75
CA THR A 80 -6.53 7.20 17.21
C THR A 80 -5.30 6.41 16.77
N ARG A 81 -4.85 6.60 15.51
CA ARG A 81 -3.64 5.96 15.00
C ARG A 81 -2.39 6.43 15.77
N LYS A 82 -2.23 7.74 15.97
CA LYS A 82 -1.10 8.29 16.73
C LYS A 82 -1.05 7.75 18.16
N VAL A 83 -2.21 7.73 18.84
CA VAL A 83 -2.32 7.19 20.19
C VAL A 83 -1.98 5.69 20.23
N ARG A 84 -2.56 4.90 19.31
CA ARG A 84 -2.23 3.47 19.20
C ARG A 84 -0.75 3.23 18.96
N ASP A 85 -0.13 3.99 18.06
CA ASP A 85 1.29 3.88 17.77
C ASP A 85 2.17 4.27 18.98
N LEU A 86 1.73 5.24 19.79
CA LEU A 86 2.43 5.64 21.00
C LEU A 86 2.43 4.54 22.07
N PHE A 87 1.30 3.84 22.22
CA PHE A 87 1.14 2.77 23.20
C PHE A 87 1.53 1.37 22.70
N SER A 88 1.85 1.23 21.40
CA SER A 88 2.23 -0.07 20.83
C SER A 88 3.65 -0.50 21.19
N PHE A 89 4.47 0.39 21.75
CA PHE A 89 5.91 0.18 22.00
C PHE A 89 6.69 -0.26 20.76
N THR A 90 6.16 0.01 19.56
CA THR A 90 6.79 -0.37 18.29
C THR A 90 8.02 0.50 18.04
N ALA A 91 9.17 -0.11 17.88
CA ALA A 91 10.38 0.56 17.41
C ALA A 91 10.25 0.86 15.92
N PHE A 92 10.14 2.13 15.54
CA PHE A 92 10.02 2.52 14.14
C PHE A 92 11.38 2.86 13.53
N ALA A 93 11.68 2.28 12.37
CA ALA A 93 12.87 2.55 11.58
C ALA A 93 12.92 4.04 11.17
N ARG A 94 14.04 4.72 11.47
CA ARG A 94 14.26 6.14 11.15
C ARG A 94 15.69 6.44 10.75
N LEU A 95 16.61 5.50 11.04
CA LEU A 95 18.03 5.66 10.75
C LEU A 95 18.24 5.71 9.24
N ARG A 96 18.97 6.69 8.77
CA ARG A 96 19.36 6.91 7.37
C ARG A 96 20.85 7.22 7.30
N PRO A 97 21.72 6.21 7.35
CA PRO A 97 23.15 6.40 7.23
C PRO A 97 23.53 6.75 5.79
N ASP A 98 24.67 7.39 5.60
CA ASP A 98 25.27 7.60 4.28
C ASP A 98 25.81 6.29 3.70
N GLU A 99 26.20 5.36 4.56
CA GLU A 99 26.70 4.05 4.18
C GLU A 99 25.58 3.16 3.63
N VAL A 100 25.88 2.47 2.54
CA VAL A 100 24.98 1.57 1.85
C VAL A 100 25.32 0.12 2.23
N LEU A 101 24.33 -0.64 2.65
CA LEU A 101 24.52 -2.06 2.98
C LEU A 101 25.00 -2.84 1.75
N PRO A 102 25.93 -3.82 1.93
CA PRO A 102 26.69 -4.42 0.81
C PRO A 102 25.83 -5.27 -0.12
N GLU A 103 24.87 -6.04 0.41
CA GLU A 103 24.18 -7.08 -0.34
C GLU A 103 22.87 -6.59 -0.96
N VAL A 104 22.70 -6.85 -2.25
CA VAL A 104 21.44 -6.55 -2.95
C VAL A 104 20.51 -7.75 -2.85
N VAL A 105 19.38 -7.56 -2.16
CA VAL A 105 18.32 -8.55 -2.03
C VAL A 105 17.43 -8.54 -3.28
N TYR A 106 16.92 -7.35 -3.65
CA TYR A 106 16.06 -7.18 -4.82
C TYR A 106 16.12 -5.76 -5.38
N ARG A 107 15.89 -5.64 -6.69
CA ARG A 107 15.77 -4.36 -7.41
C ARG A 107 14.51 -4.32 -8.23
N HIS A 108 13.84 -3.18 -8.26
CA HIS A 108 12.70 -2.94 -9.14
C HIS A 108 12.65 -1.49 -9.62
N ASN A 109 12.24 -1.31 -10.88
CA ASN A 109 12.00 -0.01 -11.48
C ASN A 109 10.54 0.09 -11.89
N SER A 110 9.82 1.06 -11.36
CA SER A 110 8.42 1.30 -11.68
C SER A 110 8.29 2.51 -12.59
N LEU A 111 7.74 2.33 -13.80
CA LEU A 111 7.51 3.42 -14.75
C LEU A 111 6.55 4.46 -14.15
N ILE A 112 6.98 5.72 -14.05
CA ILE A 112 6.20 6.78 -13.40
C ILE A 112 4.99 7.15 -14.25
N ARG A 113 5.22 7.47 -15.55
CA ARG A 113 4.17 7.91 -16.46
C ARG A 113 3.56 6.71 -17.18
N ARG A 114 2.47 6.19 -16.63
CA ARG A 114 1.77 5.04 -17.22
C ARG A 114 0.48 5.50 -17.87
N LYS A 115 0.15 4.95 -19.03
CA LYS A 115 -1.18 5.09 -19.61
C LYS A 115 -2.17 4.28 -18.75
N LEU A 116 -3.14 4.95 -18.15
CA LEU A 116 -4.17 4.34 -17.32
C LEU A 116 -5.55 4.71 -17.90
N GLY A 117 -5.97 3.96 -18.95
CA GLY A 117 -7.22 4.26 -19.64
C GLY A 117 -7.28 5.72 -20.12
N ASN A 118 -8.34 6.44 -19.73
CA ASN A 118 -8.59 7.84 -20.09
C ASN A 118 -8.14 8.84 -18.99
N VAL A 119 -7.25 8.43 -18.08
CA VAL A 119 -6.73 9.31 -17.03
C VAL A 119 -5.87 10.41 -17.63
N ASP A 120 -6.11 11.67 -17.20
CA ASP A 120 -5.38 12.85 -17.66
C ASP A 120 -3.87 12.69 -17.39
N LEU A 121 -3.06 12.95 -18.43
CA LEU A 121 -1.60 12.92 -18.34
C LEU A 121 -1.05 13.93 -17.32
N HIS A 122 -1.73 15.05 -17.10
CA HIS A 122 -1.34 16.03 -16.10
C HIS A 122 -1.27 15.41 -14.69
N LEU A 123 -2.16 14.49 -14.34
CA LEU A 123 -2.11 13.78 -13.06
C LEU A 123 -0.87 12.87 -12.95
N GLN A 124 -0.35 12.37 -14.09
CA GLN A 124 0.88 11.58 -14.11
C GLN A 124 2.13 12.49 -13.89
N GLU A 125 2.13 13.70 -14.45
CA GLU A 125 3.18 14.70 -14.19
C GLU A 125 3.20 15.12 -12.72
N ASN A 126 2.06 15.44 -12.16
CA ASN A 126 1.92 15.79 -10.75
C ASN A 126 2.33 14.64 -9.81
N LYS A 127 2.04 13.40 -10.20
CA LYS A 127 2.52 12.21 -9.49
C LYS A 127 4.05 12.13 -9.49
N ALA A 128 4.71 12.43 -10.62
CA ALA A 128 6.16 12.44 -10.70
C ALA A 128 6.77 13.43 -9.70
N ILE A 129 6.20 14.63 -9.58
CA ILE A 129 6.59 15.63 -8.57
C ILE A 129 6.41 15.08 -7.15
N SER A 130 5.22 14.52 -6.85
CA SER A 130 4.91 13.98 -5.52
C SER A 130 5.83 12.81 -5.14
N LEU A 131 6.18 11.92 -6.08
CA LEU A 131 7.14 10.85 -5.87
C LEU A 131 8.56 11.40 -5.63
N GLY A 132 8.97 12.45 -6.34
CA GLY A 132 10.25 13.13 -6.15
C GLY A 132 10.40 13.75 -4.77
N ILE A 133 9.31 14.27 -4.18
CA ILE A 133 9.29 14.81 -2.81
C ILE A 133 9.36 13.66 -1.78
N ALA A 134 8.65 12.56 -2.02
CA ALA A 134 8.59 11.45 -1.08
C ALA A 134 9.86 10.57 -1.07
N ALA A 135 10.54 10.42 -2.22
CA ALA A 135 11.67 9.51 -2.36
C ALA A 135 12.83 9.82 -1.39
N PRO A 136 13.31 11.07 -1.21
CA PRO A 136 14.37 11.37 -0.26
C PRO A 136 14.00 11.08 1.20
N LEU A 137 12.70 11.07 1.53
CA LEU A 137 12.22 10.80 2.88
C LEU A 137 12.29 9.32 3.26
N VAL A 138 12.31 8.43 2.27
CA VAL A 138 12.39 6.97 2.43
C VAL A 138 13.79 6.45 2.07
N ASN A 139 14.50 7.14 1.19
CA ASN A 139 15.82 6.73 0.74
C ASN A 139 16.79 6.54 1.93
N SER A 140 17.61 5.50 1.85
CA SER A 140 18.63 5.09 2.85
C SER A 140 18.07 4.67 4.22
N VAL A 141 16.76 4.48 4.37
CA VAL A 141 16.19 4.02 5.65
C VAL A 141 16.62 2.59 5.93
N VAL A 142 17.26 2.39 7.10
CA VAL A 142 17.66 1.08 7.62
C VAL A 142 16.60 0.56 8.58
N ILE A 143 16.22 -0.71 8.40
CA ILE A 143 15.28 -1.45 9.25
C ILE A 143 16.11 -2.48 10.02
N ARG A 144 16.49 -2.18 11.27
CA ARG A 144 17.25 -3.07 12.12
C ARG A 144 16.37 -4.22 12.65
N PRO A 145 16.96 -5.32 13.14
CA PRO A 145 16.21 -6.37 13.83
C PRO A 145 15.22 -5.82 14.85
N GLY A 146 13.97 -6.27 14.79
CA GLY A 146 12.86 -5.82 15.63
C GLY A 146 12.22 -4.47 15.26
N GLU A 147 12.80 -3.70 14.33
CA GLU A 147 12.22 -2.44 13.89
C GLU A 147 11.11 -2.61 12.84
N THR A 148 10.20 -1.65 12.83
CA THR A 148 9.11 -1.57 11.85
C THR A 148 9.26 -0.34 10.97
N PHE A 149 9.34 -0.53 9.68
CA PHE A 149 9.17 0.53 8.68
C PHE A 149 7.70 0.95 8.63
N SER A 150 7.43 2.25 8.55
CA SER A 150 6.10 2.82 8.33
C SER A 150 6.21 3.94 7.31
N PHE A 151 5.50 3.82 6.21
CA PHE A 151 5.56 4.81 5.13
C PHE A 151 5.16 6.19 5.60
N TRP A 152 4.01 6.29 6.30
CA TRP A 152 3.52 7.59 6.75
C TRP A 152 4.29 8.22 7.91
N LYS A 153 5.01 7.43 8.69
CA LYS A 153 5.91 8.02 9.74
C LYS A 153 7.14 8.69 9.14
N LEU A 154 7.54 8.29 7.95
CA LEU A 154 8.69 8.89 7.23
C LEU A 154 8.24 10.03 6.33
N VAL A 155 7.21 9.82 5.51
CA VAL A 155 6.75 10.80 4.51
C VAL A 155 5.90 11.91 5.17
N GLY A 156 5.08 11.55 6.15
CA GLY A 156 4.18 12.48 6.80
C GLY A 156 2.99 12.87 5.91
N SER A 157 2.28 13.94 6.27
CA SER A 157 1.16 14.45 5.49
C SER A 157 1.61 15.05 4.16
N CYS A 158 0.89 14.74 3.09
CA CYS A 158 1.09 15.34 1.78
C CYS A 158 0.22 16.60 1.69
N THR A 159 0.85 17.77 1.65
CA THR A 159 0.17 19.06 1.55
C THR A 159 0.75 19.89 0.40
N GLU A 160 -0.02 20.82 -0.13
CA GLU A 160 0.45 21.77 -1.14
C GLU A 160 1.61 22.62 -0.63
N ALA A 161 1.59 23.01 0.65
CA ALA A 161 2.65 23.76 1.29
C ALA A 161 4.00 23.03 1.26
N LYS A 162 4.00 21.70 1.20
CA LYS A 162 5.20 20.85 1.00
C LYS A 162 5.53 20.60 -0.46
N GLY A 163 4.78 21.18 -1.40
CA GLY A 163 4.98 21.03 -2.83
C GLY A 163 4.25 19.83 -3.46
N TYR A 164 3.50 19.03 -2.69
CA TYR A 164 2.71 17.93 -3.25
C TYR A 164 1.62 18.46 -4.17
N ARG A 165 1.37 17.72 -5.25
CA ARG A 165 0.42 18.10 -6.29
C ARG A 165 -0.78 17.17 -6.29
N GLU A 166 -1.84 17.64 -6.95
CA GLU A 166 -3.02 16.84 -7.20
C GLU A 166 -2.69 15.68 -8.16
N GLY A 167 -2.94 14.46 -7.73
CA GLY A 167 -2.68 13.24 -8.49
C GLY A 167 -3.87 12.29 -8.41
N LEU A 168 -3.79 11.16 -9.14
CA LEU A 168 -4.83 10.15 -9.17
C LEU A 168 -5.00 9.50 -7.79
N VAL A 169 -6.23 9.50 -7.29
CA VAL A 169 -6.68 8.72 -6.13
C VAL A 169 -7.83 7.81 -6.53
N ILE A 170 -8.02 6.72 -5.80
CA ILE A 170 -9.18 5.84 -5.96
C ILE A 170 -10.15 6.14 -4.83
N ASN A 171 -11.35 6.59 -5.20
CA ASN A 171 -12.39 6.99 -4.28
C ASN A 171 -13.68 6.22 -4.59
N HIS A 172 -14.16 5.39 -3.64
CA HIS A 172 -15.36 4.53 -3.82
C HIS A 172 -15.33 3.73 -5.14
N GLY A 173 -14.17 3.16 -5.49
CA GLY A 173 -14.03 2.36 -6.71
C GLY A 173 -14.04 3.17 -8.01
N ARG A 174 -13.81 4.48 -7.95
CA ARG A 174 -13.69 5.36 -9.11
C ARG A 174 -12.39 6.15 -9.08
N ALA A 175 -11.85 6.43 -10.26
CA ALA A 175 -10.74 7.35 -10.41
C ALA A 175 -11.20 8.77 -10.04
N ASP A 176 -10.45 9.44 -9.17
CA ASP A 176 -10.65 10.80 -8.69
C ASP A 176 -9.29 11.48 -8.55
N SER A 177 -9.25 12.73 -8.15
CA SER A 177 -8.00 13.47 -7.93
C SER A 177 -7.88 13.98 -6.49
N GLY A 178 -6.64 14.12 -6.02
CA GLY A 178 -6.38 14.64 -4.68
C GLY A 178 -4.90 14.91 -4.44
N ILE A 179 -4.60 15.81 -3.47
CA ILE A 179 -3.21 16.18 -3.14
C ILE A 179 -2.44 14.97 -2.63
N GLY A 180 -1.26 14.72 -3.22
CA GLY A 180 -0.46 13.53 -2.94
C GLY A 180 -0.99 12.25 -3.59
N GLY A 181 -1.97 12.34 -4.51
CA GLY A 181 -2.44 11.21 -5.30
C GLY A 181 -1.32 10.54 -6.09
N GLY A 182 -1.45 9.22 -6.32
CA GLY A 182 -0.46 8.40 -7.02
C GLY A 182 0.68 7.86 -6.15
N LEU A 183 0.79 8.23 -4.87
CA LEU A 183 1.81 7.69 -3.95
C LEU A 183 1.65 6.19 -3.66
N CYS A 184 0.50 5.57 -3.98
CA CYS A 184 0.36 4.12 -3.96
C CYS A 184 1.40 3.43 -4.86
N GLN A 185 1.85 4.09 -5.94
CA GLN A 185 2.94 3.56 -6.77
C GLN A 185 4.24 3.40 -5.97
N PHE A 186 4.52 4.29 -5.02
CA PHE A 186 5.69 4.19 -4.15
C PHE A 186 5.60 2.94 -3.26
N THR A 187 4.50 2.79 -2.57
CA THR A 187 4.30 1.61 -1.70
C THR A 187 4.17 0.31 -2.49
N ASN A 188 3.66 0.34 -3.73
CA ASN A 188 3.71 -0.80 -4.66
C ASN A 188 5.16 -1.23 -4.95
N LEU A 189 6.06 -0.27 -5.20
CA LEU A 189 7.49 -0.55 -5.40
C LEU A 189 8.10 -1.22 -4.16
N LEU A 190 7.86 -0.64 -2.97
CA LEU A 190 8.37 -1.18 -1.71
C LEU A 190 7.81 -2.58 -1.44
N HIS A 191 6.51 -2.76 -1.59
CA HIS A 191 5.84 -4.04 -1.38
C HIS A 191 6.39 -5.13 -2.30
N TRP A 192 6.57 -4.81 -3.59
CA TRP A 192 7.15 -5.75 -4.53
C TRP A 192 8.56 -6.20 -4.13
N MET A 193 9.40 -5.29 -3.63
CA MET A 193 10.73 -5.63 -3.12
C MET A 193 10.65 -6.47 -1.84
N VAL A 194 9.74 -6.13 -0.93
CA VAL A 194 9.53 -6.87 0.33
C VAL A 194 9.05 -8.28 0.10
N LEU A 195 8.18 -8.53 -0.88
CA LEU A 195 7.75 -9.88 -1.25
C LEU A 195 8.92 -10.79 -1.68
N HIS A 196 10.06 -10.20 -2.10
CA HIS A 196 11.28 -10.91 -2.46
C HIS A 196 12.32 -10.94 -1.33
N SER A 197 11.90 -10.77 -0.08
CA SER A 197 12.75 -10.72 1.11
C SER A 197 12.17 -11.51 2.28
N GLU A 198 12.92 -11.59 3.35
CA GLU A 198 12.50 -12.21 4.62
C GLU A 198 11.79 -11.24 5.55
N LEU A 199 11.56 -9.99 5.11
CA LEU A 199 10.83 -8.99 5.87
C LEU A 199 9.33 -9.35 5.96
N THR A 200 8.73 -9.09 7.11
CA THR A 200 7.32 -9.39 7.39
C THR A 200 6.43 -8.18 7.13
N VAL A 201 5.45 -8.31 6.25
CA VAL A 201 4.42 -7.29 6.03
C VAL A 201 3.43 -7.31 7.20
N VAL A 202 3.36 -6.23 7.98
CA VAL A 202 2.50 -6.13 9.17
C VAL A 202 1.29 -5.22 8.98
N GLU A 203 1.30 -4.40 7.96
CA GLU A 203 0.13 -3.62 7.53
C GLU A 203 0.16 -3.42 6.02
N HIS A 204 -0.89 -3.90 5.35
CA HIS A 204 -1.10 -3.80 3.92
C HIS A 204 -2.59 -3.67 3.62
N HIS A 205 -2.94 -2.80 2.70
CA HIS A 205 -4.32 -2.57 2.28
C HIS A 205 -4.40 -2.60 0.75
N HIS A 206 -5.51 -3.07 0.21
CA HIS A 206 -5.81 -3.12 -1.22
C HIS A 206 -6.89 -2.11 -1.61
N HIS A 207 -7.02 -1.84 -2.89
CA HIS A 207 -8.07 -0.95 -3.44
C HIS A 207 -9.48 -1.59 -3.47
N GLY A 208 -9.65 -2.76 -2.85
CA GLY A 208 -10.90 -3.50 -2.85
C GLY A 208 -11.03 -4.46 -4.06
N ASP A 209 -12.24 -4.97 -4.28
CA ASP A 209 -12.54 -6.03 -5.23
C ASP A 209 -12.87 -5.48 -6.63
N LEU A 210 -12.11 -4.45 -7.08
CA LEU A 210 -12.30 -3.80 -8.37
C LEU A 210 -11.04 -3.84 -9.23
N ASP A 211 -11.16 -4.25 -10.48
CA ASP A 211 -10.16 -4.04 -11.52
C ASP A 211 -10.48 -2.75 -12.29
N LEU A 212 -9.75 -1.68 -11.94
CA LEU A 212 -10.04 -0.31 -12.37
C LEU A 212 -9.41 0.05 -13.72
N PHE A 213 -8.35 -0.63 -14.11
CA PHE A 213 -7.55 -0.27 -15.26
C PHE A 213 -7.12 -1.48 -16.07
N PRO A 214 -7.24 -1.43 -17.40
CA PRO A 214 -6.77 -2.50 -18.27
C PRO A 214 -5.28 -2.79 -18.09
N ASP A 215 -4.87 -4.01 -18.39
CA ASP A 215 -3.47 -4.41 -18.40
C ASP A 215 -2.73 -3.83 -19.62
N TYR A 216 -2.03 -2.73 -19.41
CA TYR A 216 -1.08 -2.19 -20.38
C TYR A 216 0.35 -2.56 -19.95
N ASN A 217 0.84 -3.74 -20.36
CA ASN A 217 2.19 -4.23 -20.04
C ASN A 217 2.49 -4.22 -18.52
N ARG A 218 1.61 -4.76 -17.72
CA ARG A 218 1.79 -4.88 -16.28
C ARG A 218 3.00 -5.78 -15.97
N GLN A 219 3.93 -5.29 -15.16
CA GLN A 219 5.16 -6.01 -14.81
C GLN A 219 5.02 -6.87 -13.55
N ILE A 220 4.01 -6.60 -12.74
CA ILE A 220 3.74 -7.32 -11.47
C ILE A 220 2.33 -7.91 -11.53
N PRO A 221 2.05 -9.05 -10.87
CA PRO A 221 0.74 -9.68 -10.88
C PRO A 221 -0.38 -8.73 -10.46
N PHE A 222 -1.59 -8.95 -11.02
CA PHE A 222 -2.79 -8.25 -10.61
C PHE A 222 -3.05 -8.46 -9.11
N GLY A 223 -3.54 -7.43 -8.42
CA GLY A 223 -3.87 -7.50 -7.00
C GLY A 223 -2.70 -7.35 -6.04
N SER A 224 -1.41 -7.34 -6.52
CA SER A 224 -0.24 -7.09 -5.66
C SER A 224 -0.07 -5.61 -5.29
N GLY A 225 -1.04 -4.76 -5.61
CA GLY A 225 -0.97 -3.33 -5.33
C GLY A 225 -1.26 -2.99 -3.88
N THR A 226 -0.92 -1.74 -3.50
CA THR A 226 -1.16 -1.21 -2.16
C THR A 226 -2.10 -0.03 -2.22
N SER A 227 -2.89 0.15 -1.18
CA SER A 227 -3.71 1.34 -0.93
C SER A 227 -3.22 2.04 0.32
N ILE A 228 -2.95 3.33 0.24
CA ILE A 228 -2.49 4.14 1.37
C ILE A 228 -3.29 5.43 1.48
N ILE A 229 -3.61 5.83 2.71
CA ILE A 229 -4.22 7.12 3.05
C ILE A 229 -3.53 7.66 4.27
N TYR A 230 -3.11 8.94 4.23
CA TYR A 230 -2.29 9.52 5.28
C TYR A 230 -2.78 9.18 6.69
N ASN A 231 -1.88 8.53 7.42
CA ASN A 231 -2.01 8.12 8.82
C ASN A 231 -3.31 7.37 9.17
N TYR A 232 -3.94 6.76 8.16
CA TYR A 232 -5.16 5.99 8.28
C TYR A 232 -4.96 4.57 7.74
N LEU A 233 -4.57 4.45 6.47
CA LEU A 233 -4.10 3.21 5.85
C LEU A 233 -2.60 3.35 5.57
N ASP A 234 -1.77 2.64 6.31
CA ASP A 234 -0.32 2.70 6.18
C ASP A 234 0.20 1.46 5.44
N TYR A 235 1.43 1.54 4.97
CA TYR A 235 2.21 0.39 4.57
C TYR A 235 3.32 0.18 5.58
N ARG A 236 3.30 -0.96 6.29
CA ARG A 236 4.25 -1.26 7.35
C ARG A 236 4.90 -2.62 7.17
N VAL A 237 6.21 -2.65 7.42
CA VAL A 237 7.04 -3.84 7.30
C VAL A 237 7.91 -3.98 8.54
N ARG A 238 7.91 -5.16 9.15
CA ARG A 238 8.73 -5.47 10.32
C ARG A 238 9.90 -6.36 9.92
N ASN A 239 11.04 -6.10 10.52
CA ASN A 239 12.21 -6.95 10.39
C ASN A 239 12.27 -7.94 11.56
N ASP A 240 11.88 -9.17 11.30
CA ASP A 240 11.93 -10.28 12.26
C ASP A 240 13.21 -11.12 12.15
N THR A 241 14.16 -10.69 11.30
CA THR A 241 15.44 -11.39 11.10
C THR A 241 16.52 -10.87 12.06
N ASP A 242 17.71 -11.47 12.00
CA ASP A 242 18.89 -11.11 12.79
C ASP A 242 19.86 -10.16 12.08
N GLN A 243 19.46 -9.59 10.91
CA GLN A 243 20.27 -8.66 10.12
C GLN A 243 19.51 -7.41 9.75
N ALA A 244 20.21 -6.32 9.46
CA ALA A 244 19.56 -5.10 8.98
C ALA A 244 19.26 -5.17 7.48
N TYR A 245 18.16 -4.47 7.10
CA TYR A 245 17.77 -4.22 5.71
C TYR A 245 17.73 -2.72 5.44
N GLN A 246 17.95 -2.33 4.21
CA GLN A 246 17.96 -0.91 3.80
C GLN A 246 17.20 -0.71 2.50
N PHE A 247 16.29 0.27 2.50
CA PHE A 247 15.67 0.76 1.28
C PHE A 247 16.50 1.86 0.65
N LEU A 248 16.86 1.70 -0.63
CA LEU A 248 17.35 2.77 -1.47
C LEU A 248 16.27 3.09 -2.50
N VAL A 249 15.76 4.32 -2.50
CA VAL A 249 14.71 4.74 -3.41
C VAL A 249 15.05 6.09 -4.03
N THR A 250 15.06 6.14 -5.35
CA THR A 250 15.34 7.35 -6.14
C THR A 250 14.35 7.51 -7.28
N THR A 251 14.20 8.72 -7.77
CA THR A 251 13.41 9.02 -8.98
C THR A 251 14.34 9.42 -10.11
N SER A 252 14.01 8.98 -11.33
CA SER A 252 14.55 9.54 -12.57
C SER A 252 13.39 10.10 -13.39
N ASP A 253 13.67 10.63 -14.57
CA ASP A 253 12.63 11.18 -15.46
C ASP A 253 11.54 10.15 -15.79
N GLU A 254 11.89 8.87 -15.90
CA GLU A 254 10.98 7.81 -16.32
C GLU A 254 10.54 6.91 -15.18
N HIS A 255 11.43 6.64 -14.19
CA HIS A 255 11.23 5.56 -13.24
C HIS A 255 11.39 6.00 -11.79
N LEU A 256 10.51 5.48 -10.93
CA LEU A 256 10.78 5.31 -9.51
C LEU A 256 11.62 4.03 -9.36
N ARG A 257 12.86 4.17 -8.89
CA ARG A 257 13.83 3.09 -8.76
C ARG A 257 13.97 2.68 -7.32
N GLY A 258 13.98 1.37 -7.05
CA GLY A 258 14.14 0.83 -5.72
C GLY A 258 15.16 -0.29 -5.68
N GLU A 259 15.96 -0.29 -4.60
CA GLU A 259 16.76 -1.43 -4.16
C GLU A 259 16.42 -1.74 -2.71
N LEU A 260 16.27 -3.02 -2.40
CA LEU A 260 16.30 -3.54 -1.04
C LEU A 260 17.63 -4.22 -0.85
N ARG A 261 18.34 -3.81 0.19
CA ARG A 261 19.67 -4.30 0.53
C ARG A 261 19.70 -4.90 1.92
N ALA A 262 20.72 -5.72 2.22
CA ALA A 262 20.92 -6.37 3.51
C ALA A 262 22.40 -6.35 3.90
N GLU A 263 22.69 -6.61 5.17
CA GLU A 263 24.08 -6.76 5.67
C GLU A 263 24.75 -8.01 5.10
N ARG A 264 24.00 -9.10 4.95
CA ARG A 264 24.47 -10.41 4.44
C ARG A 264 23.56 -10.88 3.33
N ALA A 265 24.12 -11.64 2.38
CA ALA A 265 23.35 -12.27 1.33
C ALA A 265 22.30 -13.22 1.92
N PRO A 266 21.02 -13.13 1.58
CA PRO A 266 20.00 -14.08 2.02
C PRO A 266 20.34 -15.50 1.54
N GLU A 267 20.07 -16.50 2.37
CA GLU A 267 20.26 -17.92 2.01
C GLU A 267 19.17 -18.45 1.07
N VAL A 268 18.04 -17.79 1.05
CA VAL A 268 16.89 -18.13 0.22
C VAL A 268 16.66 -17.09 -0.88
N LYS A 269 15.93 -17.50 -1.91
CA LYS A 269 15.42 -16.64 -2.97
C LYS A 269 13.92 -16.80 -3.09
N PHE A 270 13.21 -15.69 -3.17
CA PHE A 270 11.76 -15.68 -3.34
C PHE A 270 11.39 -15.49 -4.81
N HIS A 271 10.37 -16.19 -5.25
CA HIS A 271 9.77 -16.07 -6.57
C HIS A 271 8.27 -15.85 -6.41
N ILE A 272 7.78 -14.76 -6.97
CA ILE A 272 6.35 -14.47 -6.99
C ILE A 272 5.78 -14.93 -8.31
N ARG A 273 4.69 -15.71 -8.26
CA ARG A 273 3.99 -16.25 -9.43
C ARG A 273 2.52 -15.93 -9.36
N GLU A 274 1.96 -15.65 -10.52
CA GLU A 274 0.52 -15.59 -10.73
C GLU A 274 0.07 -16.98 -11.20
N GLU A 275 -0.96 -17.51 -10.54
CA GLU A 275 -1.59 -18.80 -10.86
C GLU A 275 -3.10 -18.57 -10.99
N ASP A 276 -3.80 -19.47 -11.67
CA ASP A 276 -5.26 -19.46 -11.85
C ASP A 276 -5.79 -18.11 -12.37
N ALA A 277 -5.07 -17.48 -13.32
CA ALA A 277 -5.45 -16.19 -13.89
C ALA A 277 -6.46 -16.36 -15.02
N TYR A 278 -7.68 -15.84 -14.84
CA TYR A 278 -8.74 -15.88 -15.84
C TYR A 278 -9.74 -14.74 -15.66
N PHE A 279 -10.53 -14.48 -16.69
CA PHE A 279 -11.73 -13.65 -16.61
C PHE A 279 -12.96 -14.54 -16.71
N HIS A 280 -14.01 -14.25 -15.95
CA HIS A 280 -15.28 -14.94 -16.02
C HIS A 280 -16.45 -13.99 -15.87
N GLU A 281 -17.61 -14.39 -16.41
CA GLU A 281 -18.83 -13.61 -16.37
C GLU A 281 -19.83 -14.22 -15.38
N VAL A 282 -20.43 -13.36 -14.54
CA VAL A 282 -21.53 -13.71 -13.63
C VAL A 282 -22.57 -12.59 -13.71
N ASP A 283 -23.81 -12.91 -14.02
CA ASP A 283 -24.94 -11.98 -14.08
C ASP A 283 -24.66 -10.73 -14.94
N GLY A 284 -23.99 -10.90 -16.08
CA GLY A 284 -23.65 -9.83 -17.01
C GLY A 284 -22.45 -8.98 -16.59
N HIS A 285 -21.79 -9.31 -15.49
CA HIS A 285 -20.60 -8.63 -14.99
C HIS A 285 -19.35 -9.50 -15.17
N VAL A 286 -18.26 -8.87 -15.62
CA VAL A 286 -17.00 -9.59 -15.80
C VAL A 286 -16.15 -9.43 -14.55
N TYR A 287 -15.61 -10.54 -14.08
CA TYR A 287 -14.68 -10.59 -12.95
C TYR A 287 -13.31 -11.09 -13.43
N ARG A 288 -12.27 -10.54 -12.83
CA ARG A 288 -10.91 -11.01 -12.98
C ARG A 288 -10.48 -11.80 -11.75
N HIS A 289 -10.07 -13.03 -11.96
CA HIS A 289 -9.56 -13.92 -10.93
C HIS A 289 -8.06 -14.17 -11.11
N ASN A 290 -7.31 -14.25 -10.02
CA ASN A 290 -5.97 -14.81 -9.97
C ASN A 290 -5.57 -15.15 -8.53
N LYS A 291 -4.53 -16.00 -8.41
CA LYS A 291 -3.82 -16.26 -7.16
C LYS A 291 -2.37 -15.80 -7.30
N VAL A 292 -1.89 -15.04 -6.35
CA VAL A 292 -0.48 -14.67 -6.27
C VAL A 292 0.20 -15.52 -5.21
N MET A 293 1.17 -16.31 -5.64
CA MET A 293 1.88 -17.25 -4.79
C MET A 293 3.32 -16.80 -4.59
N ARG A 294 3.87 -17.00 -3.38
CA ARG A 294 5.28 -16.84 -3.08
C ARG A 294 5.95 -18.21 -2.89
N LEU A 295 6.98 -18.48 -3.68
CA LEU A 295 7.79 -19.68 -3.58
C LEU A 295 9.13 -19.31 -2.94
N THR A 296 9.51 -20.01 -1.88
CA THR A 296 10.82 -19.91 -1.26
C THR A 296 11.72 -21.00 -1.83
N ARG A 297 12.89 -20.60 -2.31
CA ARG A 297 13.88 -21.51 -2.88
C ARG A 297 15.21 -21.38 -2.12
N ASP A 298 15.72 -22.49 -1.63
CA ASP A 298 17.08 -22.55 -1.07
C ASP A 298 18.11 -22.30 -2.18
N LYS A 299 19.02 -21.34 -1.97
CA LYS A 299 19.99 -20.94 -3.00
C LYS A 299 21.07 -21.99 -3.25
N ARG A 300 21.43 -22.77 -2.23
CA ARG A 300 22.48 -23.78 -2.33
C ARG A 300 22.01 -25.05 -3.06
N THR A 301 20.77 -25.48 -2.78
CA THR A 301 20.23 -26.72 -3.36
C THR A 301 19.36 -26.46 -4.59
N GLY A 302 18.85 -25.26 -4.76
CA GLY A 302 17.89 -24.89 -5.78
C GLY A 302 16.49 -25.45 -5.54
N LEU A 303 16.23 -26.15 -4.43
CA LEU A 303 14.94 -26.76 -4.11
C LEU A 303 13.94 -25.70 -3.63
N VAL A 304 12.68 -25.87 -3.99
CA VAL A 304 11.58 -25.11 -3.42
C VAL A 304 11.28 -25.70 -2.04
N THR A 305 11.44 -24.88 -1.00
CA THR A 305 11.23 -25.28 0.39
C THR A 305 9.86 -24.91 0.92
N SER A 306 9.20 -23.89 0.30
CA SER A 306 7.87 -23.48 0.68
C SER A 306 7.12 -22.84 -0.52
N LYS A 307 5.80 -23.00 -0.52
CA LYS A 307 4.88 -22.32 -1.43
C LYS A 307 3.71 -21.81 -0.59
N GLU A 308 3.50 -20.50 -0.58
CA GLU A 308 2.46 -19.85 0.22
C GLU A 308 1.63 -18.85 -0.60
N PRO A 309 0.32 -18.76 -0.37
CA PRO A 309 -0.51 -17.74 -1.00
C PRO A 309 -0.20 -16.36 -0.39
N ILE A 310 -0.03 -15.36 -1.25
CA ILE A 310 0.04 -13.93 -0.87
C ILE A 310 -1.36 -13.34 -0.86
N ILE A 311 -2.09 -13.54 -1.97
CA ILE A 311 -3.45 -13.03 -2.16
C ILE A 311 -4.17 -13.86 -3.22
N GLU A 312 -5.47 -14.01 -3.04
CA GLU A 312 -6.41 -14.48 -4.04
C GLU A 312 -7.37 -13.34 -4.37
N ASN A 313 -7.47 -12.98 -5.64
CA ASN A 313 -8.30 -11.89 -6.12
C ASN A 313 -9.49 -12.42 -6.92
N ASN A 314 -10.64 -11.77 -6.74
CA ASN A 314 -11.82 -11.94 -7.59
C ASN A 314 -12.47 -10.57 -7.75
N ALA A 315 -11.97 -9.78 -8.70
CA ALA A 315 -12.27 -8.36 -8.82
C ALA A 315 -13.21 -8.06 -9.98
N LEU A 316 -14.24 -7.26 -9.72
CA LEU A 316 -15.15 -6.77 -10.74
C LEU A 316 -14.40 -5.83 -11.70
N VAL A 317 -14.44 -6.15 -13.00
CA VAL A 317 -13.89 -5.30 -14.05
C VAL A 317 -14.83 -4.12 -14.29
N VAL A 318 -14.30 -2.89 -14.17
CA VAL A 318 -15.09 -1.65 -14.32
C VAL A 318 -14.70 -0.83 -15.56
N TYR A 319 -13.80 -1.35 -16.39
CA TYR A 319 -13.45 -0.76 -17.67
C TYR A 319 -14.11 -1.52 -18.84
N ASP A 320 -14.06 -0.96 -20.04
CA ASP A 320 -14.68 -1.52 -21.23
C ASP A 320 -14.10 -2.92 -21.58
N ARG A 321 -14.98 -3.87 -21.85
CA ARG A 321 -14.65 -5.28 -22.19
C ARG A 321 -13.70 -5.39 -23.39
N THR A 322 -13.73 -4.42 -24.31
CA THR A 322 -12.84 -4.38 -25.48
C THR A 322 -11.36 -4.27 -25.13
N HIS A 323 -11.04 -3.88 -23.88
CA HIS A 323 -9.68 -3.82 -23.37
C HIS A 323 -9.21 -5.13 -22.70
N ILE A 324 -10.05 -6.14 -22.62
CA ILE A 324 -9.69 -7.47 -22.09
C ILE A 324 -9.07 -8.29 -23.21
N ASN A 325 -7.78 -8.57 -23.10
CA ASN A 325 -7.02 -9.31 -24.12
C ASN A 325 -6.96 -10.83 -23.84
N ALA A 326 -7.92 -11.37 -23.06
CA ALA A 326 -8.00 -12.78 -22.72
C ALA A 326 -9.44 -13.28 -22.90
N PRO A 327 -9.65 -14.60 -23.10
CA PRO A 327 -10.99 -15.17 -23.14
C PRO A 327 -11.75 -14.89 -21.84
N ILE A 328 -13.04 -14.57 -21.95
CA ILE A 328 -13.96 -14.46 -20.82
C ILE A 328 -14.74 -15.79 -20.76
N LEU A 329 -14.63 -16.48 -19.64
CA LEU A 329 -15.29 -17.76 -19.40
C LEU A 329 -16.73 -17.53 -18.93
N ASP A 330 -17.66 -18.39 -19.32
CA ASP A 330 -19.06 -18.33 -18.88
C ASP A 330 -19.22 -18.68 -17.38
N ALA A 331 -18.23 -19.35 -16.78
CA ALA A 331 -18.18 -19.70 -15.37
C ALA A 331 -16.72 -19.88 -14.90
N PRO A 332 -16.45 -19.77 -13.57
CA PRO A 332 -15.16 -20.11 -13.03
C PRO A 332 -14.75 -21.55 -13.39
N PRO A 333 -13.48 -21.81 -13.74
CA PRO A 333 -13.01 -23.17 -13.98
C PRO A 333 -13.25 -24.02 -12.73
N ARG A 334 -13.63 -25.27 -12.93
CA ARG A 334 -13.72 -26.20 -11.80
C ARG A 334 -12.33 -26.38 -11.20
N PRO A 335 -12.18 -26.38 -9.84
CA PRO A 335 -10.91 -26.71 -9.25
C PRO A 335 -10.46 -28.07 -9.77
N GLU A 336 -9.26 -28.14 -10.34
CA GLU A 336 -8.64 -29.44 -10.61
C GLU A 336 -8.56 -30.16 -9.26
N ASN A 337 -9.26 -31.30 -9.14
CA ASN A 337 -9.05 -32.20 -8.04
C ASN A 337 -7.58 -32.61 -8.09
N ASP A 338 -6.76 -32.05 -7.20
CA ASP A 338 -5.41 -32.57 -6.95
C ASP A 338 -5.61 -34.07 -6.65
N GLY A 339 -5.27 -34.88 -7.65
CA GLY A 339 -5.51 -36.31 -7.62
C GLY A 339 -4.96 -36.87 -6.32
N VAL A 340 -5.86 -37.38 -5.50
CA VAL A 340 -5.52 -38.31 -4.43
C VAL A 340 -4.66 -39.37 -5.08
N LEU A 341 -3.35 -39.34 -4.81
CA LEU A 341 -2.44 -40.46 -5.02
C LEU A 341 -3.05 -41.65 -4.27
N ALA A 342 -3.85 -42.44 -5.01
CA ALA A 342 -4.29 -43.73 -4.53
C ALA A 342 -3.01 -44.52 -4.21
N ALA A 343 -2.78 -44.74 -2.93
CA ALA A 343 -1.82 -45.67 -2.45
C ALA A 343 -2.15 -47.02 -3.10
N ALA A 344 -1.35 -47.42 -4.08
CA ALA A 344 -1.37 -48.77 -4.60
C ALA A 344 -0.77 -49.65 -3.49
N THR A 345 -1.63 -50.26 -2.69
CA THR A 345 -1.32 -51.46 -1.94
C THR A 345 -1.31 -52.60 -2.94
N ALA A 346 -0.15 -53.18 -3.19
CA ALA A 346 0.08 -54.56 -3.58
C ALA A 346 1.45 -54.99 -3.05
#